data_9787bdfd3c224b4677ae970f7d96b92d
#
_entry.id   9787bdfd3c224b4677ae970f7d96b92d
#
_cell.length_a   1.000
_cell.length_b   1.000
_cell.length_c   1.000
_cell.angle_alpha   90.00
_cell.angle_beta   90.00
_cell.angle_gamma   90.00
#
_symmetry.space_group_name_H-M   'P 1'
#
loop_
_entity.id
_entity.type
_entity.pdbx_description
1 polymer ?
#
loop_
_entity_poly.entity_id
_entity_poly.type
_entity_poly.pdbx_seq_one_letter_code
_entity_poly.pdbx_strand_id
1 'polypeptide(L)'
;MDFYGIDPDEMEDAAPPVPPAPAGRPAGGTLAERVTTLGWDDLDAAARGYLKMRKDVCDGVYGRKWPSPGSKLSIELIAEGDRSLRFFLDVIENKRSTALIIGLSPNRKCTMQTRKSDRPLMRIDYSTLPGTLRHRNPDGTLVCGPHVHLDLDGTGARWAFPVEEQEIVVPGQPGVTPLFWAFQESCGITEKLRIEQSLGV
;
A
#
# COMPACT_ATOMS: atom_id res chain seq x y z
N MET A 1 -50.94 -5.54 26.35
CA MET A 1 -49.65 -6.25 25.98
C MET A 1 -48.90 -5.29 25.09
N ASP A 2 -48.05 -4.45 25.71
CA ASP A 2 -47.35 -3.37 25.02
C ASP A 2 -45.98 -3.92 24.54
N PHE A 3 -45.81 -3.92 23.22
CA PHE A 3 -44.51 -4.24 22.59
C PHE A 3 -43.66 -2.98 22.66
N TYR A 4 -42.64 -2.98 23.49
CA TYR A 4 -41.57 -1.98 23.47
C TYR A 4 -40.78 -2.11 22.15
N GLY A 5 -40.95 -1.12 21.28
CA GLY A 5 -40.11 -0.90 20.13
C GLY A 5 -38.71 -0.45 20.58
N ILE A 6 -37.70 -1.21 20.27
CA ILE A 6 -36.32 -0.78 20.37
C ILE A 6 -36.04 0.07 19.13
N ASP A 7 -35.62 1.31 19.35
CA ASP A 7 -35.27 2.28 18.30
C ASP A 7 -33.99 1.82 17.60
N PRO A 8 -33.99 1.59 16.28
CA PRO A 8 -32.80 1.09 15.57
C PRO A 8 -31.66 2.10 15.41
N ASP A 9 -31.85 3.37 15.82
CA ASP A 9 -30.88 4.45 15.63
C ASP A 9 -29.87 4.64 16.78
N GLU A 10 -29.90 3.81 17.85
CA GLU A 10 -28.92 3.86 18.95
C GLU A 10 -27.76 2.85 18.84
N MET A 11 -27.46 2.32 17.66
CA MET A 11 -26.17 1.64 17.45
C MET A 11 -25.13 2.68 17.07
N GLU A 12 -24.70 3.45 18.06
CA GLU A 12 -23.49 4.27 17.98
C GLU A 12 -22.31 3.34 17.67
N ASP A 13 -21.81 3.44 16.45
CA ASP A 13 -20.66 2.70 15.93
C ASP A 13 -19.41 3.09 16.77
N ALA A 14 -19.25 2.45 17.91
CA ALA A 14 -18.06 2.60 18.73
C ALA A 14 -16.87 2.10 17.93
N ALA A 15 -16.04 3.02 17.47
CA ALA A 15 -14.80 2.69 16.80
C ALA A 15 -14.01 1.65 17.62
N PRO A 16 -13.47 0.60 16.99
CA PRO A 16 -12.73 -0.43 17.72
C PRO A 16 -11.56 0.21 18.51
N PRO A 17 -11.28 -0.27 19.72
CA PRO A 17 -10.24 0.29 20.57
C PRO A 17 -8.90 0.28 19.84
N VAL A 18 -8.23 1.45 19.84
CA VAL A 18 -6.90 1.61 19.26
C VAL A 18 -5.93 0.68 20.03
N PRO A 19 -5.24 -0.26 19.36
CA PRO A 19 -4.27 -1.12 20.02
C PRO A 19 -3.17 -0.28 20.68
N PRO A 20 -2.64 -0.69 21.84
CA PRO A 20 -1.58 0.03 22.53
C PRO A 20 -0.34 0.15 21.63
N ALA A 21 0.33 1.29 21.69
CA ALA A 21 1.57 1.52 20.96
C ALA A 21 2.63 0.45 21.35
N PRO A 22 3.46 0.00 20.40
CA PRO A 22 4.48 -1.02 20.66
C PRO A 22 5.39 -0.59 21.82
N ALA A 23 5.53 -1.49 22.79
CA ALA A 23 6.33 -1.26 23.99
C ALA A 23 7.82 -1.08 23.61
N GLY A 24 8.40 0.08 23.96
CA GLY A 24 9.83 0.33 23.83
C GLY A 24 10.25 1.70 23.29
N ARG A 25 9.32 2.57 22.86
CA ARG A 25 9.65 3.93 22.42
C ARG A 25 9.40 4.97 23.52
N PRO A 26 10.27 6.01 23.67
CA PRO A 26 10.10 7.05 24.67
C PRO A 26 8.77 7.80 24.49
N ALA A 27 8.05 8.02 25.58
CA ALA A 27 6.81 8.77 25.61
C ALA A 27 7.09 10.25 25.33
N GLY A 28 6.49 10.81 24.28
CA GLY A 28 6.56 12.24 23.96
C GLY A 28 6.61 12.52 22.45
N GLY A 29 5.51 12.95 21.87
CA GLY A 29 5.34 13.32 20.46
C GLY A 29 4.45 12.35 19.66
N THR A 30 3.75 12.84 18.67
CA THR A 30 2.99 12.02 17.71
C THR A 30 3.94 11.22 16.84
N LEU A 31 3.49 10.11 16.25
CA LEU A 31 4.30 9.32 15.34
C LEU A 31 4.87 10.18 14.20
N ALA A 32 4.12 11.17 13.73
CA ALA A 32 4.52 12.13 12.70
C ALA A 32 5.68 13.04 13.11
N GLU A 33 5.80 13.38 14.41
CA GLU A 33 6.92 14.19 14.90
C GLU A 33 8.20 13.36 15.13
N ARG A 34 8.08 12.03 15.19
CA ARG A 34 9.18 11.12 15.49
C ARG A 34 9.84 10.52 14.27
N VAL A 35 9.20 10.56 13.10
CA VAL A 35 9.63 9.76 11.96
C VAL A 35 9.69 10.64 10.72
N THR A 36 10.82 11.28 10.52
CA THR A 36 11.17 11.86 9.23
C THR A 36 11.55 10.79 8.21
N THR A 37 12.07 9.64 8.65
CA THR A 37 12.45 8.54 7.78
C THR A 37 12.22 7.21 8.49
N LEU A 38 11.37 6.33 7.93
CA LEU A 38 11.16 4.97 8.42
C LEU A 38 12.19 4.01 7.83
N GLY A 39 12.84 3.26 8.70
CA GLY A 39 13.71 2.15 8.32
C GLY A 39 13.01 0.79 8.40
N TRP A 40 13.71 -0.23 7.94
CA TRP A 40 13.22 -1.62 8.00
C TRP A 40 12.91 -2.11 9.42
N ASP A 41 13.59 -1.56 10.42
CA ASP A 41 13.44 -1.96 11.84
C ASP A 41 12.17 -1.39 12.48
N ASP A 42 11.53 -0.42 11.85
CA ASP A 42 10.26 0.14 12.30
C ASP A 42 9.05 -0.73 11.93
N LEU A 43 9.20 -1.65 10.99
CA LEU A 43 8.15 -2.57 10.57
C LEU A 43 7.87 -3.63 11.63
N ASP A 44 6.62 -4.10 11.68
CA ASP A 44 6.29 -5.35 12.37
C ASP A 44 7.26 -6.47 11.95
N ALA A 45 7.73 -7.25 12.93
CA ALA A 45 8.79 -8.24 12.69
C ALA A 45 8.37 -9.29 11.65
N ALA A 46 7.11 -9.73 11.64
CA ALA A 46 6.61 -10.69 10.66
C ALA A 46 6.45 -10.04 9.28
N ALA A 47 5.92 -8.81 9.21
CA ALA A 47 5.81 -8.07 7.97
C ALA A 47 7.18 -7.85 7.33
N ARG A 48 8.16 -7.41 8.13
CA ARG A 48 9.56 -7.27 7.71
C ARG A 48 10.15 -8.56 7.19
N GLY A 49 9.95 -9.67 7.92
CA GLY A 49 10.41 -10.99 7.49
C GLY A 49 9.82 -11.40 6.16
N TYR A 50 8.50 -11.23 5.99
CA TYR A 50 7.81 -11.54 4.73
C TYR A 50 8.24 -10.63 3.57
N LEU A 51 8.46 -9.34 3.79
CA LEU A 51 8.92 -8.44 2.73
C LEU A 51 10.34 -8.78 2.26
N LYS A 52 11.25 -9.11 3.18
CA LYS A 52 12.64 -9.48 2.87
C LYS A 52 12.80 -10.88 2.25
N MET A 53 11.79 -11.75 2.37
CA MET A 53 11.84 -13.05 1.71
C MET A 53 11.94 -12.87 0.20
N ARG A 54 12.84 -13.63 -0.43
CA ARG A 54 12.90 -13.69 -1.89
C ARG A 54 11.68 -14.40 -2.43
N LYS A 55 11.10 -13.83 -3.47
CA LYS A 55 9.87 -14.32 -4.09
C LYS A 55 10.01 -14.36 -5.60
N ASP A 56 9.35 -15.34 -6.18
CA ASP A 56 9.25 -15.49 -7.61
C ASP A 56 7.79 -15.63 -8.05
N VAL A 57 7.54 -15.39 -9.32
CA VAL A 57 6.21 -15.49 -9.93
C VAL A 57 5.80 -16.95 -10.02
N CYS A 58 4.62 -17.29 -9.48
CA CYS A 58 4.17 -18.68 -9.38
C CYS A 58 4.02 -19.37 -10.75
N ASP A 59 3.56 -18.66 -11.76
CA ASP A 59 3.31 -19.18 -13.11
C ASP A 59 4.48 -18.96 -14.10
N GLY A 60 5.58 -18.35 -13.65
CA GLY A 60 6.76 -18.07 -14.48
C GLY A 60 6.53 -17.04 -15.59
N VAL A 61 5.42 -16.33 -15.59
CA VAL A 61 5.11 -15.31 -16.60
C VAL A 61 5.46 -13.92 -16.09
N TYR A 62 6.55 -13.36 -16.55
CA TYR A 62 7.09 -12.07 -16.08
C TYR A 62 6.56 -10.85 -16.87
N GLY A 63 6.08 -11.07 -18.09
CA GLY A 63 5.44 -10.02 -18.92
C GLY A 63 3.96 -9.94 -18.63
N ARG A 64 3.47 -8.76 -18.22
CA ARG A 64 2.05 -8.52 -17.94
C ARG A 64 1.60 -7.22 -18.61
N LYS A 65 0.32 -7.13 -18.90
CA LYS A 65 -0.30 -5.86 -19.29
C LYS A 65 -0.70 -5.09 -18.03
N TRP A 66 -0.48 -3.78 -18.05
CA TRP A 66 -1.01 -2.92 -17.01
C TRP A 66 -2.54 -3.02 -16.98
N PRO A 67 -3.18 -3.08 -15.80
CA PRO A 67 -4.62 -3.19 -15.72
C PRO A 67 -5.31 -1.98 -16.35
N SER A 68 -6.47 -2.21 -16.97
CA SER A 68 -7.30 -1.13 -17.49
C SER A 68 -7.88 -0.26 -16.36
N PRO A 69 -8.24 1.01 -16.62
CA PRO A 69 -8.87 1.86 -15.61
C PRO A 69 -10.08 1.20 -14.95
N GLY A 70 -10.08 1.15 -13.63
CA GLY A 70 -11.10 0.49 -12.82
C GLY A 70 -10.92 -1.02 -12.66
N SER A 71 -9.79 -1.58 -13.12
CA SER A 71 -9.50 -3.00 -12.98
C SER A 71 -8.28 -3.28 -12.09
N LYS A 72 -8.11 -4.53 -11.73
CA LYS A 72 -7.04 -5.05 -10.88
C LYS A 72 -6.32 -6.18 -11.62
N LEU A 73 -5.00 -6.16 -11.55
CA LEU A 73 -4.12 -7.29 -11.85
C LEU A 73 -3.63 -7.88 -10.52
N SER A 74 -3.80 -9.17 -10.33
CA SER A 74 -3.28 -9.89 -9.16
C SER A 74 -2.33 -10.99 -9.63
N ILE A 75 -1.11 -10.97 -9.13
CA ILE A 75 -0.04 -11.90 -9.49
C ILE A 75 0.32 -12.70 -8.25
N GLU A 76 0.21 -14.02 -8.35
CA GLU A 76 0.61 -14.93 -7.29
C GLU A 76 2.12 -15.09 -7.28
N LEU A 77 2.70 -14.97 -6.08
CA LEU A 77 4.13 -15.11 -5.82
C LEU A 77 4.33 -16.24 -4.79
N ILE A 78 5.43 -16.96 -4.94
CA ILE A 78 5.87 -17.99 -4.02
C ILE A 78 7.21 -17.60 -3.40
N ALA A 79 7.42 -17.92 -2.12
CA ALA A 79 8.72 -17.73 -1.50
C ALA A 79 9.73 -18.73 -2.04
N GLU A 80 10.96 -18.26 -2.31
CA GLU A 80 12.09 -19.16 -2.57
C GLU A 80 12.38 -19.97 -1.30
N GLY A 81 12.53 -21.27 -1.44
CA GLY A 81 12.83 -22.18 -0.32
C GLY A 81 11.61 -22.67 0.47
N ASP A 82 10.45 -22.00 0.39
CA ASP A 82 9.19 -22.47 0.99
C ASP A 82 7.99 -22.22 0.07
N ARG A 83 7.71 -23.19 -0.76
CA ARG A 83 6.61 -23.11 -1.73
C ARG A 83 5.21 -23.17 -1.11
N SER A 84 5.08 -23.41 0.18
CA SER A 84 3.80 -23.33 0.89
C SER A 84 3.39 -21.89 1.19
N LEU A 85 4.35 -20.96 1.25
CA LEU A 85 4.10 -19.55 1.48
C LEU A 85 3.71 -18.85 0.19
N ARG A 86 2.46 -18.39 0.16
CA ARG A 86 1.85 -17.68 -0.97
C ARG A 86 1.73 -16.19 -0.65
N PHE A 87 2.16 -15.40 -1.61
CA PHE A 87 2.01 -13.95 -1.57
C PHE A 87 1.28 -13.49 -2.83
N PHE A 88 0.82 -12.26 -2.81
CA PHE A 88 0.19 -11.66 -3.98
C PHE A 88 0.74 -10.26 -4.19
N LEU A 89 1.03 -9.94 -5.44
CA LEU A 89 1.26 -8.59 -5.91
C LEU A 89 0.02 -8.12 -6.64
N ASP A 90 -0.64 -7.14 -6.08
CA ASP A 90 -1.83 -6.52 -6.66
C ASP A 90 -1.45 -5.16 -7.26
N VAL A 91 -1.86 -4.93 -8.50
CA VAL A 91 -1.78 -3.64 -9.17
C VAL A 91 -3.20 -3.21 -9.56
N ILE A 92 -3.62 -2.05 -9.11
CA ILE A 92 -4.95 -1.52 -9.33
C ILE A 92 -4.81 -0.19 -10.08
N GLU A 93 -5.40 -0.10 -11.26
CA GLU A 93 -5.58 1.18 -11.94
C GLU A 93 -6.96 1.72 -11.57
N ASN A 94 -7.01 2.84 -10.85
CA ASN A 94 -8.27 3.44 -10.46
C ASN A 94 -9.00 4.01 -11.67
N LYS A 95 -10.33 4.10 -11.61
CA LYS A 95 -11.11 4.76 -12.66
C LYS A 95 -10.59 6.18 -12.86
N ARG A 96 -10.35 6.55 -14.10
CA ARG A 96 -9.94 7.92 -14.43
C ARG A 96 -11.05 8.88 -14.01
N SER A 97 -10.69 9.95 -13.34
CA SER A 97 -11.63 11.05 -13.13
C SER A 97 -11.92 11.65 -14.52
N THR A 98 -13.20 11.73 -14.89
CA THR A 98 -13.67 12.35 -16.14
C THR A 98 -13.57 13.89 -16.13
N ALA A 99 -13.02 14.49 -15.10
CA ALA A 99 -12.76 15.92 -15.09
C ALA A 99 -11.66 16.23 -16.13
N LEU A 100 -12.08 16.44 -17.37
CA LEU A 100 -11.29 17.02 -18.45
C LEU A 100 -10.98 18.48 -18.08
N ILE A 101 -9.87 18.68 -17.39
CA ILE A 101 -9.26 20.00 -17.38
C ILE A 101 -8.56 20.12 -18.73
N ILE A 102 -9.09 20.98 -19.59
CA ILE A 102 -8.59 21.21 -20.94
C ILE A 102 -7.09 21.49 -20.88
N GLY A 103 -6.29 20.67 -21.54
CA GLY A 103 -4.83 20.84 -21.64
C GLY A 103 -3.97 20.10 -20.62
N LEU A 104 -4.54 19.35 -19.68
CA LEU A 104 -3.79 18.49 -18.76
C LEU A 104 -3.94 17.02 -19.13
N SER A 105 -2.84 16.27 -19.00
CA SER A 105 -2.88 14.81 -19.11
C SER A 105 -3.90 14.23 -18.11
N PRO A 106 -4.65 13.19 -18.49
CA PRO A 106 -5.64 12.61 -17.58
C PRO A 106 -4.98 12.18 -16.28
N ASN A 107 -5.64 12.53 -15.15
CA ASN A 107 -5.16 12.12 -13.83
C ASN A 107 -5.13 10.60 -13.76
N ARG A 108 -3.94 10.06 -13.54
CA ARG A 108 -3.72 8.64 -13.34
C ARG A 108 -3.50 8.37 -11.86
N LYS A 109 -4.34 7.51 -11.30
CA LYS A 109 -4.18 7.00 -9.94
C LYS A 109 -4.01 5.50 -10.00
N CYS A 110 -3.00 4.98 -9.30
CA CYS A 110 -2.82 3.56 -9.17
C CYS A 110 -2.42 3.20 -7.74
N THR A 111 -2.74 1.97 -7.36
CA THR A 111 -2.34 1.36 -6.11
C THR A 111 -1.56 0.10 -6.42
N MET A 112 -0.40 -0.07 -5.78
CA MET A 112 0.40 -1.28 -5.79
C MET A 112 0.45 -1.84 -4.38
N GLN A 113 0.18 -3.14 -4.21
CA GLN A 113 0.13 -3.75 -2.90
C GLN A 113 0.75 -5.13 -2.93
N THR A 114 1.56 -5.46 -1.93
CA THR A 114 1.93 -6.84 -1.62
C THR A 114 1.21 -7.30 -0.36
N ARG A 115 0.73 -8.54 -0.39
CA ARG A 115 0.04 -9.14 0.75
C ARG A 115 0.39 -10.62 0.91
N LYS A 116 0.32 -11.12 2.14
CA LYS A 116 0.31 -12.55 2.45
C LYS A 116 -1.12 -12.95 2.74
N SER A 117 -1.70 -13.80 1.88
CA SER A 117 -3.15 -14.08 1.93
C SER A 117 -3.95 -12.77 1.92
N ASP A 118 -4.71 -12.48 2.96
CA ASP A 118 -5.54 -11.26 3.07
C ASP A 118 -4.85 -10.12 3.83
N ARG A 119 -3.69 -10.37 4.45
CA ARG A 119 -2.94 -9.36 5.21
C ARG A 119 -2.07 -8.51 4.28
N PRO A 120 -2.35 -7.22 4.11
CA PRO A 120 -1.46 -6.29 3.41
C PRO A 120 -0.16 -6.12 4.19
N LEU A 121 0.97 -6.22 3.50
CA LEU A 121 2.32 -6.04 4.07
C LEU A 121 2.86 -4.64 3.74
N MET A 122 2.66 -4.22 2.49
CA MET A 122 3.06 -2.91 1.99
C MET A 122 2.11 -2.52 0.85
N ARG A 123 1.76 -1.23 0.78
CA ARG A 123 0.96 -0.67 -0.30
C ARG A 123 1.51 0.71 -0.68
N ILE A 124 1.51 1.03 -1.95
CA ILE A 124 1.80 2.38 -2.46
C ILE A 124 0.57 2.91 -3.18
N ASP A 125 0.18 4.12 -2.84
CA ASP A 125 -0.81 4.90 -3.57
C ASP A 125 -0.09 6.02 -4.34
N TYR A 126 -0.27 6.04 -5.65
CA TYR A 126 0.36 6.99 -6.56
C TYR A 126 -0.68 7.75 -7.39
N SER A 127 -0.39 9.02 -7.67
CA SER A 127 -1.19 9.85 -8.58
C SER A 127 -0.30 10.80 -9.35
N THR A 128 -0.59 11.02 -10.63
CA THR A 128 0.03 12.08 -11.44
C THR A 128 -0.38 13.49 -10.99
N LEU A 129 -1.45 13.60 -10.19
CA LEU A 129 -1.88 14.84 -9.52
C LEU A 129 -1.77 14.62 -8.00
N PRO A 130 -0.63 14.92 -7.38
CA PRO A 130 -0.35 14.59 -5.97
C PRO A 130 -1.42 15.09 -4.99
N GLY A 131 -1.92 16.29 -5.15
CA GLY A 131 -2.94 16.88 -4.27
C GLY A 131 -4.29 16.14 -4.23
N THR A 132 -4.48 15.11 -5.08
CA THR A 132 -5.70 14.29 -5.10
C THR A 132 -5.61 13.06 -4.19
N LEU A 133 -4.45 12.75 -3.63
CA LEU A 133 -4.24 11.67 -2.68
C LEU A 133 -4.21 12.23 -1.26
N ARG A 134 -5.02 11.65 -0.39
CA ARG A 134 -5.05 11.96 1.04
C ARG A 134 -5.33 10.70 1.83
N HIS A 135 -4.59 10.51 2.90
CA HIS A 135 -4.80 9.43 3.86
C HIS A 135 -4.72 9.96 5.28
N ARG A 136 -5.60 9.49 6.15
CA ARG A 136 -5.54 9.78 7.58
C ARG A 136 -5.06 8.54 8.32
N ASN A 137 -3.93 8.66 9.00
CA ASN A 137 -3.36 7.61 9.81
C ASN A 137 -4.22 7.32 11.06
N PRO A 138 -4.04 6.16 11.72
CA PRO A 138 -4.75 5.81 12.93
C PRO A 138 -4.59 6.84 14.08
N ASP A 139 -3.47 7.56 14.13
CA ASP A 139 -3.21 8.63 15.09
C ASP A 139 -3.83 9.98 14.70
N GLY A 140 -4.55 10.04 13.58
CA GLY A 140 -5.17 11.24 13.05
C GLY A 140 -4.29 12.08 12.13
N THR A 141 -3.00 11.76 11.98
CA THR A 141 -2.07 12.47 11.07
C THR A 141 -2.54 12.35 9.62
N LEU A 142 -2.56 13.47 8.90
CA LEU A 142 -2.94 13.52 7.49
C LEU A 142 -1.69 13.47 6.59
N VAL A 143 -1.65 12.48 5.69
CA VAL A 143 -0.65 12.37 4.64
C VAL A 143 -1.25 12.78 3.31
N CYS A 144 -0.56 13.66 2.58
CA CYS A 144 -0.98 14.16 1.27
C CYS A 144 0.07 13.79 0.21
N GLY A 145 -0.37 13.53 -1.01
CA GLY A 145 0.52 13.13 -2.12
C GLY A 145 0.76 11.62 -2.21
N PRO A 146 1.70 11.19 -3.06
CA PRO A 146 2.11 9.79 -3.15
C PRO A 146 2.64 9.30 -1.81
N HIS A 147 2.12 8.15 -1.36
CA HIS A 147 2.47 7.62 -0.05
C HIS A 147 2.55 6.11 -0.04
N VAL A 148 3.38 5.59 0.85
CA VAL A 148 3.51 4.18 1.14
C VAL A 148 2.80 3.85 2.46
N HIS A 149 2.02 2.79 2.45
CA HIS A 149 1.43 2.21 3.66
C HIS A 149 2.28 1.03 4.13
N LEU A 150 2.54 1.01 5.41
CA LEU A 150 3.39 0.02 6.06
C LEU A 150 2.66 -0.64 7.24
N ASP A 151 3.01 -1.90 7.48
CA ASP A 151 2.55 -2.65 8.64
C ASP A 151 3.55 -2.45 9.78
N LEU A 152 3.22 -1.58 10.73
CA LEU A 152 4.08 -1.25 11.88
C LEU A 152 3.69 -2.00 13.16
N ASP A 153 2.45 -2.46 13.24
CA ASP A 153 1.85 -3.00 14.47
C ASP A 153 1.29 -4.41 14.33
N GLY A 154 1.53 -5.05 13.18
CA GLY A 154 1.05 -6.41 12.91
C GLY A 154 -0.42 -6.48 12.45
N THR A 155 -1.09 -5.34 12.30
CA THR A 155 -2.51 -5.29 11.91
C THR A 155 -2.74 -5.03 10.42
N GLY A 156 -1.64 -4.99 9.65
CA GLY A 156 -1.63 -4.73 8.21
C GLY A 156 -1.14 -3.32 7.87
N ALA A 157 -0.96 -3.05 6.58
CA ALA A 157 -0.38 -1.81 6.07
C ALA A 157 -1.38 -0.63 6.20
N ARG A 158 -1.58 -0.12 7.41
CA ARG A 158 -2.52 0.97 7.72
C ARG A 158 -1.85 2.32 7.93
N TRP A 159 -0.53 2.33 8.19
CA TRP A 159 0.23 3.54 8.43
C TRP A 159 0.82 4.07 7.13
N ALA A 160 0.43 5.28 6.73
CA ALA A 160 0.88 5.93 5.52
C ALA A 160 1.97 6.96 5.79
N PHE A 161 2.94 7.04 4.88
CA PHE A 161 4.07 7.97 4.93
C PHE A 161 4.38 8.47 3.52
N PRO A 162 4.83 9.72 3.34
CA PRO A 162 5.26 10.21 2.03
C PRO A 162 6.34 9.30 1.43
N VAL A 163 6.19 8.89 0.16
CA VAL A 163 7.15 7.97 -0.51
C VAL A 163 8.55 8.58 -0.55
N GLU A 164 8.65 9.88 -0.75
CA GLU A 164 9.93 10.60 -0.93
C GLU A 164 10.77 10.64 0.35
N GLU A 165 10.16 10.39 1.50
CA GLU A 165 10.81 10.43 2.82
C GLU A 165 11.17 9.04 3.33
N GLN A 166 10.98 7.96 2.53
CA GLN A 166 11.18 6.61 3.01
C GLN A 166 12.38 5.91 2.37
N GLU A 167 13.21 5.30 3.22
CA GLU A 167 14.33 4.45 2.77
C GLU A 167 13.89 3.07 2.29
N ILE A 168 12.66 2.65 2.65
CA ILE A 168 12.13 1.32 2.31
C ILE A 168 11.80 1.20 0.83
N VAL A 169 11.29 2.28 0.23
CA VAL A 169 10.99 2.35 -1.20
C VAL A 169 11.66 3.58 -1.79
N VAL A 170 12.76 3.36 -2.48
CA VAL A 170 13.54 4.46 -3.08
C VAL A 170 13.35 4.43 -4.59
N PRO A 171 12.47 5.27 -5.17
CA PRO A 171 12.35 5.38 -6.61
C PRO A 171 13.58 6.10 -7.18
N GLY A 172 14.25 5.45 -8.14
CA GLY A 172 15.42 6.05 -8.80
C GLY A 172 15.09 7.26 -9.68
N GLN A 173 13.83 7.39 -10.11
CA GLN A 173 13.34 8.48 -10.96
C GLN A 173 11.83 8.70 -10.72
N PRO A 174 11.29 9.90 -11.00
CA PRO A 174 9.86 10.16 -10.94
C PRO A 174 9.08 9.30 -11.94
N GLY A 175 7.88 8.85 -11.53
CA GLY A 175 6.95 8.14 -12.40
C GLY A 175 6.52 6.78 -11.86
N VAL A 176 5.46 6.25 -12.44
CA VAL A 176 4.85 4.99 -11.99
C VAL A 176 5.74 3.78 -12.24
N THR A 177 6.47 3.76 -13.36
CA THR A 177 7.33 2.62 -13.70
C THR A 177 8.56 2.50 -12.80
N PRO A 178 9.36 3.55 -12.57
CA PRO A 178 10.44 3.51 -11.59
C PRO A 178 9.95 3.17 -10.18
N LEU A 179 8.81 3.73 -9.77
CA LEU A 179 8.20 3.43 -8.47
C LEU A 179 7.78 1.96 -8.37
N PHE A 180 7.22 1.39 -9.43
CA PHE A 180 6.86 -0.02 -9.46
C PHE A 180 8.09 -0.94 -9.35
N TRP A 181 9.21 -0.58 -9.96
CA TRP A 181 10.44 -1.35 -9.82
C TRP A 181 11.02 -1.27 -8.40
N ALA A 182 11.06 -0.09 -7.81
CA ALA A 182 11.48 0.09 -6.44
C ALA A 182 10.57 -0.69 -5.47
N PHE A 183 9.27 -0.68 -5.72
CA PHE A 183 8.30 -1.45 -4.95
C PHE A 183 8.55 -2.96 -5.01
N GLN A 184 8.80 -3.51 -6.20
CA GLN A 184 9.13 -4.93 -6.36
C GLN A 184 10.39 -5.32 -5.58
N GLU A 185 11.43 -4.48 -5.65
CA GLU A 185 12.68 -4.70 -4.92
C GLU A 185 12.45 -4.71 -3.40
N SER A 186 11.70 -3.74 -2.89
CA SER A 186 11.31 -3.67 -1.48
C SER A 186 10.45 -4.85 -1.02
N CYS A 187 9.74 -5.49 -1.95
CA CYS A 187 8.94 -6.69 -1.69
C CYS A 187 9.73 -8.00 -1.84
N GLY A 188 11.03 -7.95 -2.14
CA GLY A 188 11.88 -9.14 -2.33
C GLY A 188 11.55 -9.93 -3.60
N ILE A 189 10.97 -9.29 -4.63
CA ILE A 189 10.71 -9.95 -5.91
C ILE A 189 12.02 -9.99 -6.71
N THR A 190 12.53 -11.21 -6.98
CA THR A 190 13.86 -11.43 -7.54
C THR A 190 13.92 -11.19 -9.03
N GLU A 191 12.93 -11.67 -9.76
CA GLU A 191 12.78 -11.44 -11.19
C GLU A 191 11.78 -10.30 -11.41
N LYS A 192 12.27 -9.17 -11.95
CA LYS A 192 11.42 -7.98 -12.15
C LYS A 192 10.32 -8.23 -13.16
N LEU A 193 9.09 -8.12 -12.72
CA LEU A 193 7.93 -8.11 -13.58
C LEU A 193 7.99 -6.90 -14.51
N ARG A 194 7.81 -7.16 -15.80
CA ARG A 194 7.67 -6.12 -16.82
C ARG A 194 6.18 -5.90 -17.07
N ILE A 195 5.69 -4.73 -16.71
CA ILE A 195 4.30 -4.37 -17.01
C ILE A 195 4.30 -3.41 -18.19
N GLU A 196 3.80 -3.89 -19.32
CA GLU A 196 3.58 -3.07 -20.50
C GLU A 196 2.42 -2.12 -20.25
N GLN A 197 2.70 -0.84 -20.30
CA GLN A 197 1.67 0.19 -20.27
C GLN A 197 1.04 0.23 -21.67
N SER A 198 -0.24 -0.02 -21.78
CA SER A 198 -0.97 0.33 -22.99
C SER A 198 -0.87 1.85 -23.14
N LEU A 199 -0.06 2.30 -24.08
CA LEU A 199 -0.13 3.67 -24.56
C LEU A 199 -1.53 3.82 -25.10
N GLY A 200 -2.43 4.43 -24.31
CA GLY A 200 -3.78 4.76 -24.78
C GLY A 200 -3.62 5.72 -25.96
N VAL A 201 -3.95 5.23 -27.14
CA VAL A 201 -4.18 6.03 -28.35
C VAL A 201 -5.47 6.80 -28.14
#